data_55ee4981924dc967cccce7c33270a996
#
_entry.id   55ee4981924dc967cccce7c33270a996
#
_cell.length_a   1.000
_cell.length_b   1.000
_cell.length_c   1.000
_cell.angle_alpha   90.00
_cell.angle_beta   90.00
_cell.angle_gamma   90.00
#
_symmetry.space_group_name_H-M   'P 1'
#
loop_
_entity.id
_entity.type
_entity.pdbx_description
1 polymer ?
#
loop_
_entity_poly.entity_id
_entity_poly.type
_entity_poly.pdbx_seq_one_letter_code
_entity_poly.pdbx_strand_id
1 'polypeptide(L)'
;MPAPDKPRHRSGYSAEETEQVKAVCLTVAVTLGAYLDDVCIVGGLVPPLLIDTTRTDDDDDLHPGTNDLDVGLALALLDDELYAEISSRLRSEGFKPDTNENGNQTVQRWRLGELKVTVDFLIPPAPAQDLAVRVQNLEPDFGALVTPGLELAFDERVNIELDGHTLTGERARRTVPVCGPAAFVVLKALAFGDRGEPKDAYDLIYVTRHISGCGTAIAERLRLHAQLHAEIVARALGLLHRDFASPEDIGPRRAAAFAITVDAELDDAAADAHGFVDDLLRATARLGLRQIDI
;
A
#
# COMPACT_ATOMS: atom_id res chain seq x y z
N MET A 1 1.74 17.69 -0.83
CA MET A 1 1.17 18.17 0.48
C MET A 1 1.67 17.22 1.55
N PRO A 2 2.07 17.66 2.73
CA PRO A 2 2.32 16.73 3.81
C PRO A 2 1.00 15.99 4.10
N ALA A 3 1.09 14.65 4.15
CA ALA A 3 0.01 13.84 4.69
C ALA A 3 -0.25 14.30 6.15
N PRO A 4 -1.49 14.14 6.67
CA PRO A 4 -1.71 14.35 8.09
C PRO A 4 -0.65 13.56 8.86
N ASP A 5 -0.18 14.11 9.99
CA ASP A 5 0.91 13.56 10.80
C ASP A 5 0.67 12.05 11.04
N LYS A 6 1.24 11.21 10.15
CA LYS A 6 1.21 9.76 10.34
C LYS A 6 2.10 9.42 11.53
N PRO A 7 1.67 8.49 12.39
CA PRO A 7 2.51 8.06 13.51
C PRO A 7 3.88 7.58 13.00
N ARG A 8 4.94 8.09 13.64
CA ARG A 8 6.33 7.77 13.26
C ARG A 8 6.85 6.49 13.90
N HIS A 9 6.08 5.88 14.80
CA HIS A 9 6.41 4.65 15.52
C HIS A 9 5.21 3.71 15.51
N ARG A 10 5.47 2.40 15.58
CA ARG A 10 4.43 1.36 15.59
C ARG A 10 3.42 1.53 16.74
N SER A 11 3.85 2.07 17.88
CA SER A 11 3.00 2.34 19.04
C SER A 11 1.92 3.41 18.81
N GLY A 12 2.01 4.16 17.72
CA GLY A 12 0.99 5.13 17.31
C GLY A 12 -0.15 4.51 16.50
N TYR A 13 -0.10 3.21 16.19
CA TYR A 13 -1.15 2.44 15.51
C TYR A 13 -1.80 1.48 16.49
N SER A 14 -3.08 1.15 16.26
CA SER A 14 -3.80 0.20 17.10
C SER A 14 -4.55 -0.86 16.28
N ALA A 15 -4.76 -2.02 16.89
CA ALA A 15 -5.58 -3.08 16.29
C ALA A 15 -7.02 -2.59 16.07
N GLU A 16 -7.57 -1.78 16.97
CA GLU A 16 -8.91 -1.22 16.84
C GLU A 16 -9.03 -0.31 15.61
N GLU A 17 -8.07 0.57 15.37
CA GLU A 17 -8.04 1.41 14.17
C GLU A 17 -7.95 0.55 12.90
N THR A 18 -7.15 -0.50 12.90
CA THR A 18 -7.05 -1.43 11.77
C THR A 18 -8.38 -2.16 11.51
N GLU A 19 -9.08 -2.60 12.55
CA GLU A 19 -10.42 -3.19 12.40
C GLU A 19 -11.44 -2.16 11.86
N GLN A 20 -11.34 -0.90 12.24
CA GLN A 20 -12.14 0.17 11.64
C GLN A 20 -11.81 0.35 10.15
N VAL A 21 -10.54 0.30 9.75
CA VAL A 21 -10.14 0.35 8.33
C VAL A 21 -10.68 -0.85 7.56
N LYS A 22 -10.67 -2.06 8.15
CA LYS A 22 -11.30 -3.25 7.53
C LYS A 22 -12.82 -3.08 7.37
N ALA A 23 -13.50 -2.49 8.35
CA ALA A 23 -14.94 -2.19 8.24
C ALA A 23 -15.22 -1.14 7.15
N VAL A 24 -14.37 -0.11 7.02
CA VAL A 24 -14.41 0.84 5.89
C VAL A 24 -14.20 0.12 4.56
N CYS A 25 -13.20 -0.74 4.47
CA CYS A 25 -12.90 -1.53 3.27
C CYS A 25 -14.11 -2.41 2.88
N LEU A 26 -14.72 -3.09 3.85
CA LEU A 26 -15.92 -3.90 3.61
C LEU A 26 -17.11 -3.03 3.16
N THR A 27 -17.29 -1.84 3.74
CA THR A 27 -18.32 -0.88 3.34
C THR A 27 -18.10 -0.42 1.88
N VAL A 28 -16.88 -0.04 1.52
CA VAL A 28 -16.50 0.33 0.15
C VAL A 28 -16.77 -0.85 -0.80
N ALA A 29 -16.39 -2.08 -0.43
CA ALA A 29 -16.59 -3.26 -1.24
C ALA A 29 -18.08 -3.59 -1.47
N VAL A 30 -18.93 -3.38 -0.47
CA VAL A 30 -20.40 -3.51 -0.60
C VAL A 30 -20.95 -2.43 -1.53
N THR A 31 -20.53 -1.18 -1.33
CA THR A 31 -20.97 -0.01 -2.10
C THR A 31 -20.62 -0.13 -3.58
N LEU A 32 -19.40 -0.54 -3.89
CA LEU A 32 -18.93 -0.71 -5.27
C LEU A 32 -19.63 -1.87 -5.99
N GLY A 33 -19.96 -2.94 -5.26
CA GLY A 33 -20.70 -4.08 -5.85
C GLY A 33 -19.97 -4.70 -7.03
N ALA A 34 -20.56 -4.67 -8.23
CA ALA A 34 -19.97 -5.25 -9.44
C ALA A 34 -18.68 -4.56 -9.91
N TYR A 35 -18.44 -3.31 -9.49
CA TYR A 35 -17.21 -2.57 -9.82
C TYR A 35 -16.00 -2.97 -8.96
N LEU A 36 -16.20 -3.90 -8.02
CA LEU A 36 -15.11 -4.38 -7.17
C LEU A 36 -13.99 -5.07 -7.96
N ASP A 37 -14.32 -5.64 -9.13
CA ASP A 37 -13.33 -6.26 -10.02
C ASP A 37 -12.38 -5.23 -10.68
N ASP A 38 -12.78 -3.95 -10.71
CA ASP A 38 -12.02 -2.83 -11.29
C ASP A 38 -11.19 -2.08 -10.25
N VAL A 39 -11.12 -2.60 -9.02
CA VAL A 39 -10.34 -2.00 -7.94
C VAL A 39 -9.29 -2.98 -7.41
N CYS A 40 -8.34 -2.44 -6.65
CA CYS A 40 -7.35 -3.21 -5.90
C CYS A 40 -7.03 -2.49 -4.59
N ILE A 41 -7.12 -3.19 -3.46
CA ILE A 41 -6.68 -2.67 -2.17
C ILE A 41 -5.16 -2.65 -2.16
N VAL A 42 -4.59 -1.49 -1.86
CA VAL A 42 -3.14 -1.26 -1.78
C VAL A 42 -2.79 -0.61 -0.44
N GLY A 43 -1.55 -0.18 -0.26
CA GLY A 43 -1.14 0.59 0.92
C GLY A 43 -1.09 -0.19 2.23
N GLY A 44 -1.31 0.50 3.34
CA GLY A 44 -1.04 0.00 4.68
C GLY A 44 -1.94 -1.14 5.17
N LEU A 45 -3.09 -1.37 4.52
CA LEU A 45 -3.98 -2.48 4.84
C LEU A 45 -3.52 -3.82 4.22
N VAL A 46 -2.64 -3.80 3.22
CA VAL A 46 -2.18 -5.00 2.51
C VAL A 46 -1.47 -6.00 3.43
N PRO A 47 -0.47 -5.62 4.26
CA PRO A 47 0.21 -6.58 5.13
C PRO A 47 -0.73 -7.35 6.07
N PRO A 48 -1.65 -6.71 6.83
CA PRO A 48 -2.56 -7.44 7.70
C PRO A 48 -3.62 -8.27 6.96
N LEU A 49 -3.79 -8.09 5.63
CA LEU A 49 -4.66 -8.93 4.82
C LEU A 49 -3.92 -10.09 4.15
N LEU A 50 -2.65 -9.91 3.76
CA LEU A 50 -1.86 -10.94 3.07
C LEU A 50 -1.20 -11.93 4.01
N ILE A 51 -0.82 -11.49 5.22
CA ILE A 51 -0.04 -12.29 6.14
C ILE A 51 -0.96 -12.98 7.14
N ASP A 52 -0.88 -14.30 7.15
CA ASP A 52 -1.64 -15.12 8.11
C ASP A 52 -0.98 -15.01 9.49
N THR A 53 -1.57 -14.17 10.34
CA THR A 53 -1.11 -13.92 11.71
C THR A 53 -1.40 -15.07 12.68
N THR A 54 -2.19 -16.07 12.28
CA THR A 54 -2.47 -17.25 13.14
C THR A 54 -1.23 -18.14 13.33
N ARG A 55 -0.17 -17.89 12.58
CA ARG A 55 1.08 -18.65 12.58
C ARG A 55 2.18 -18.04 13.45
N THR A 56 1.94 -16.87 14.04
CA THR A 56 2.88 -16.25 14.98
C THR A 56 2.26 -16.23 16.37
N ASP A 57 3.01 -16.69 17.36
CA ASP A 57 2.61 -16.68 18.78
C ASP A 57 3.14 -15.41 19.50
N ASP A 58 3.84 -14.54 18.77
CA ASP A 58 4.48 -13.34 19.30
C ASP A 58 3.70 -12.10 18.85
N ASP A 59 3.12 -11.38 19.80
CA ASP A 59 2.38 -10.12 19.55
C ASP A 59 3.31 -9.04 18.97
N ASP A 60 4.60 -9.08 19.27
CA ASP A 60 5.60 -8.15 18.73
C ASP A 60 5.90 -8.39 17.26
N ASP A 61 5.58 -9.58 16.74
CA ASP A 61 5.72 -9.92 15.33
C ASP A 61 4.46 -9.60 14.51
N LEU A 62 3.37 -9.11 15.12
CA LEU A 62 2.18 -8.68 14.42
C LEU A 62 2.39 -7.33 13.73
N HIS A 63 1.82 -7.18 12.53
CA HIS A 63 1.83 -5.89 11.85
C HIS A 63 1.03 -4.84 12.65
N PRO A 64 1.55 -3.62 12.88
CA PRO A 64 0.86 -2.59 13.69
C PRO A 64 -0.43 -2.08 13.06
N GLY A 65 -0.67 -2.40 11.78
CA GLY A 65 -1.88 -2.00 11.08
C GLY A 65 -1.77 -0.68 10.34
N THR A 66 -2.92 -0.06 10.10
CA THR A 66 -3.06 1.21 9.37
C THR A 66 -4.26 2.00 9.87
N ASN A 67 -4.26 3.30 9.60
CA ASN A 67 -5.36 4.23 9.89
C ASN A 67 -6.01 4.83 8.63
N ASP A 68 -5.59 4.40 7.45
CA ASP A 68 -6.12 4.80 6.15
C ASP A 68 -6.35 3.59 5.24
N LEU A 69 -7.24 3.74 4.26
CA LEU A 69 -7.55 2.79 3.21
C LEU A 69 -7.12 3.38 1.86
N ASP A 70 -6.20 2.72 1.17
CA ASP A 70 -5.79 3.06 -0.19
C ASP A 70 -6.48 2.12 -1.19
N VAL A 71 -7.22 2.71 -2.15
CA VAL A 71 -7.98 1.99 -3.18
C VAL A 71 -7.47 2.37 -4.56
N GLY A 72 -6.81 1.44 -5.22
CA GLY A 72 -6.43 1.55 -6.64
C GLY A 72 -7.63 1.35 -7.55
N LEU A 73 -7.79 2.21 -8.55
CA LEU A 73 -8.81 2.13 -9.60
C LEU A 73 -8.12 1.80 -10.93
N ALA A 74 -8.65 0.82 -11.68
CA ALA A 74 -8.11 0.41 -12.97
C ALA A 74 -8.44 1.46 -14.05
N LEU A 75 -7.43 2.16 -14.55
CA LEU A 75 -7.62 3.25 -15.50
C LEU A 75 -8.15 2.79 -16.87
N ALA A 76 -7.77 1.59 -17.31
CA ALA A 76 -8.10 1.10 -18.66
C ALA A 76 -9.59 0.75 -18.85
N LEU A 77 -10.34 0.63 -17.76
CA LEU A 77 -11.75 0.21 -17.77
C LEU A 77 -12.69 1.33 -17.37
N LEU A 78 -12.15 2.50 -16.95
CA LEU A 78 -12.95 3.56 -16.38
C LEU A 78 -13.12 4.69 -17.41
N ASP A 79 -14.31 4.78 -17.95
CA ASP A 79 -14.79 5.97 -18.64
C ASP A 79 -15.39 6.97 -17.63
N ASP A 80 -15.70 8.18 -18.09
CA ASP A 80 -16.24 9.24 -17.24
C ASP A 80 -17.58 8.82 -16.58
N GLU A 81 -18.40 8.00 -17.25
CA GLU A 81 -19.66 7.51 -16.71
C GLU A 81 -19.46 6.58 -15.51
N LEU A 82 -18.43 5.75 -15.54
CA LEU A 82 -18.11 4.82 -14.48
C LEU A 82 -17.55 5.53 -13.23
N TYR A 83 -16.72 6.55 -13.42
CA TYR A 83 -16.29 7.39 -12.29
C TYR A 83 -17.46 8.11 -11.63
N ALA A 84 -18.40 8.63 -12.42
CA ALA A 84 -19.63 9.25 -11.94
C ALA A 84 -20.46 8.26 -11.10
N GLU A 85 -20.57 7.02 -11.55
CA GLU A 85 -21.32 5.98 -10.84
C GLU A 85 -20.62 5.61 -9.50
N ILE A 86 -19.29 5.42 -9.51
CA ILE A 86 -18.52 5.11 -8.29
C ILE A 86 -18.67 6.24 -7.27
N SER A 87 -18.46 7.49 -7.68
CA SER A 87 -18.56 8.65 -6.80
C SER A 87 -19.98 8.83 -6.27
N SER A 88 -21.01 8.60 -7.12
CA SER A 88 -22.42 8.64 -6.74
C SER A 88 -22.76 7.60 -5.66
N ARG A 89 -22.31 6.34 -5.84
CA ARG A 89 -22.52 5.28 -4.86
C ARG A 89 -21.84 5.59 -3.52
N LEU A 90 -20.60 6.06 -3.54
CA LEU A 90 -19.90 6.46 -2.32
C LEU A 90 -20.66 7.58 -1.59
N ARG A 91 -21.17 8.59 -2.31
CA ARG A 91 -21.97 9.65 -1.71
C ARG A 91 -23.28 9.16 -1.14
N SER A 92 -23.95 8.20 -1.79
CA SER A 92 -25.19 7.62 -1.28
C SER A 92 -25.01 6.90 0.06
N GLU A 93 -23.81 6.33 0.30
CA GLU A 93 -23.41 5.75 1.58
C GLU A 93 -22.88 6.78 2.59
N GLY A 94 -22.87 8.06 2.23
CA GLY A 94 -22.46 9.15 3.10
C GLY A 94 -20.97 9.49 3.09
N PHE A 95 -20.19 8.91 2.18
CA PHE A 95 -18.82 9.35 1.96
C PHE A 95 -18.77 10.74 1.37
N LYS A 96 -17.81 11.54 1.80
CA LYS A 96 -17.59 12.93 1.33
C LYS A 96 -16.11 13.19 1.15
N PRO A 97 -15.73 14.09 0.21
CA PRO A 97 -14.37 14.59 0.14
C PRO A 97 -13.90 15.08 1.50
N ASP A 98 -12.70 14.69 1.88
CA ASP A 98 -12.07 15.15 3.11
C ASP A 98 -11.65 16.61 3.01
N THR A 99 -11.31 17.21 4.13
CA THR A 99 -10.84 18.59 4.21
C THR A 99 -9.40 18.61 4.70
N ASN A 100 -8.52 19.30 3.97
CA ASN A 100 -7.13 19.45 4.39
C ASN A 100 -7.00 20.48 5.53
N GLU A 101 -5.78 20.62 6.11
CA GLU A 101 -5.47 21.53 7.20
C GLU A 101 -5.81 23.00 6.91
N ASN A 102 -5.86 23.39 5.65
CA ASN A 102 -6.21 24.75 5.21
C ASN A 102 -7.71 24.94 5.01
N GLY A 103 -8.53 23.94 5.33
CA GLY A 103 -9.99 23.98 5.15
C GLY A 103 -10.46 23.75 3.71
N ASN A 104 -9.56 23.38 2.78
CA ASN A 104 -9.92 23.06 1.40
C ASN A 104 -10.30 21.60 1.26
N GLN A 105 -11.34 21.32 0.49
CA GLN A 105 -11.71 19.95 0.15
C GLN A 105 -10.61 19.28 -0.69
N THR A 106 -10.37 17.99 -0.40
CA THR A 106 -9.52 17.13 -1.20
C THR A 106 -10.38 16.34 -2.18
N VAL A 107 -9.92 16.14 -3.41
CA VAL A 107 -10.69 15.35 -4.40
C VAL A 107 -10.36 13.87 -4.38
N GLN A 108 -9.15 13.50 -3.99
CA GLN A 108 -8.64 12.13 -3.97
C GLN A 108 -8.86 11.41 -2.63
N ARG A 109 -9.10 12.18 -1.54
CA ARG A 109 -9.28 11.64 -0.18
C ARG A 109 -10.69 11.89 0.31
N TRP A 110 -11.30 10.82 0.75
CA TRP A 110 -12.69 10.82 1.20
C TRP A 110 -12.80 10.23 2.60
N ARG A 111 -13.85 10.59 3.32
CA ARG A 111 -14.19 9.98 4.63
C ARG A 111 -15.69 9.76 4.76
N LEU A 112 -16.07 8.87 5.68
CA LEU A 112 -17.45 8.63 6.06
C LEU A 112 -17.73 9.29 7.41
N GLY A 113 -18.59 10.32 7.42
CA GLY A 113 -18.96 11.04 8.62
C GLY A 113 -17.78 11.62 9.39
N GLU A 114 -17.81 11.46 10.72
CA GLU A 114 -16.76 11.94 11.64
C GLU A 114 -15.66 10.89 11.93
N LEU A 115 -15.63 9.79 11.18
CA LEU A 115 -14.60 8.77 11.35
C LEU A 115 -13.22 9.34 11.01
N LYS A 116 -12.21 8.91 11.77
CA LYS A 116 -10.81 9.28 11.51
C LYS A 116 -10.23 8.58 10.28
N VAL A 117 -10.80 7.41 9.91
CA VAL A 117 -10.35 6.65 8.75
C VAL A 117 -10.68 7.39 7.45
N THR A 118 -9.68 7.56 6.62
CA THR A 118 -9.82 8.13 5.27
C THR A 118 -9.69 7.04 4.21
N VAL A 119 -10.29 7.31 3.05
CA VAL A 119 -10.16 6.50 1.84
C VAL A 119 -9.46 7.34 0.78
N ASP A 120 -8.28 6.91 0.35
CA ASP A 120 -7.53 7.54 -0.73
C ASP A 120 -7.71 6.74 -2.02
N PHE A 121 -8.11 7.43 -3.10
CA PHE A 121 -8.23 6.83 -4.43
C PHE A 121 -6.96 7.06 -5.23
N LEU A 122 -6.47 5.97 -5.86
CA LEU A 122 -5.25 5.96 -6.65
C LEU A 122 -5.53 5.42 -8.06
N ILE A 123 -4.79 5.93 -9.05
CA ILE A 123 -4.83 5.45 -10.43
C ILE A 123 -3.40 5.24 -10.95
N PRO A 124 -3.16 4.29 -11.86
CA PRO A 124 -1.89 4.20 -12.55
C PRO A 124 -1.68 5.42 -13.48
N PRO A 125 -0.44 5.79 -13.82
CA PRO A 125 -0.16 6.80 -14.84
C PRO A 125 -0.71 6.34 -16.19
N ALA A 126 -1.24 7.29 -16.99
CA ALA A 126 -1.59 6.98 -18.37
C ALA A 126 -0.31 6.69 -19.21
N PRO A 127 -0.43 5.90 -20.28
CA PRO A 127 0.72 5.63 -21.16
C PRO A 127 1.45 6.92 -21.59
N ALA A 128 2.76 6.92 -21.53
CA ALA A 128 3.64 8.05 -21.85
C ALA A 128 3.50 9.29 -20.92
N GLN A 129 2.86 9.16 -19.76
CA GLN A 129 2.87 10.20 -18.74
C GLN A 129 4.14 10.13 -17.89
N ASP A 130 4.49 11.29 -17.30
CA ASP A 130 5.55 11.38 -16.29
C ASP A 130 5.24 10.50 -15.07
N LEU A 131 6.28 9.88 -14.51
CA LEU A 131 6.21 9.04 -13.31
C LEU A 131 6.12 9.88 -12.00
N ALA A 132 5.72 11.14 -12.09
CA ALA A 132 5.53 11.98 -10.91
C ALA A 132 4.18 11.71 -10.25
N VAL A 133 4.19 11.57 -8.92
CA VAL A 133 2.98 11.48 -8.11
C VAL A 133 2.24 12.82 -8.15
N ARG A 134 0.98 12.81 -8.57
CA ARG A 134 0.14 14.00 -8.66
C ARG A 134 -1.33 13.64 -8.51
N VAL A 135 -2.15 14.60 -8.10
CA VAL A 135 -3.61 14.47 -8.11
C VAL A 135 -4.13 14.71 -9.53
N GLN A 136 -4.99 13.83 -10.00
CA GLN A 136 -5.74 13.96 -11.24
C GLN A 136 -7.23 14.01 -10.91
N ASN A 137 -7.90 15.06 -11.39
CA ASN A 137 -9.36 15.14 -11.31
C ASN A 137 -9.97 14.19 -12.34
N LEU A 138 -10.90 13.37 -11.89
CA LEU A 138 -11.69 12.43 -12.69
C LEU A 138 -13.09 13.02 -12.93
N GLU A 139 -13.59 13.76 -11.92
CA GLU A 139 -14.80 14.58 -11.94
C GLU A 139 -14.53 15.88 -11.17
N PRO A 140 -15.45 16.86 -11.16
CA PRO A 140 -15.23 18.15 -10.49
C PRO A 140 -14.83 18.04 -9.02
N ASP A 141 -15.35 17.07 -8.29
CA ASP A 141 -15.12 16.84 -6.84
C ASP A 141 -14.71 15.39 -6.52
N PHE A 142 -14.32 14.61 -7.53
CA PHE A 142 -13.73 13.29 -7.40
C PHE A 142 -12.45 13.19 -8.21
N GLY A 143 -11.37 12.80 -7.57
CA GLY A 143 -10.07 12.64 -8.19
C GLY A 143 -9.33 11.46 -7.58
N ALA A 144 -8.17 11.18 -8.15
CA ALA A 144 -7.29 10.13 -7.66
C ALA A 144 -5.83 10.59 -7.70
N LEU A 145 -5.00 9.95 -6.91
CA LEU A 145 -3.57 10.15 -6.90
C LEU A 145 -2.95 9.28 -8.00
N VAL A 146 -2.32 9.89 -8.99
CA VAL A 146 -1.54 9.15 -10.00
C VAL A 146 -0.33 8.53 -9.32
N THR A 147 -0.27 7.20 -9.31
CA THR A 147 0.70 6.42 -8.54
C THR A 147 1.48 5.50 -9.48
N PRO A 148 2.75 5.81 -9.77
CA PRO A 148 3.61 4.94 -10.59
C PRO A 148 3.75 3.55 -9.97
N GLY A 149 3.69 2.52 -10.81
CA GLY A 149 3.76 1.12 -10.38
C GLY A 149 2.43 0.53 -9.92
N LEU A 150 1.36 1.32 -9.85
CA LEU A 150 0.04 0.81 -9.45
C LEU A 150 -0.51 -0.22 -10.44
N GLU A 151 -0.11 -0.19 -11.70
CA GLU A 151 -0.43 -1.20 -12.71
C GLU A 151 -0.05 -2.62 -12.27
N LEU A 152 1.07 -2.76 -11.55
CA LEU A 152 1.50 -4.07 -11.03
C LEU A 152 0.51 -4.66 -10.03
N ALA A 153 -0.15 -3.81 -9.25
CA ALA A 153 -1.15 -4.25 -8.29
C ALA A 153 -2.38 -4.89 -8.98
N PHE A 154 -2.71 -4.46 -10.20
CA PHE A 154 -3.77 -5.07 -10.99
C PHE A 154 -3.34 -6.39 -11.65
N ASP A 155 -2.06 -6.50 -12.02
CA ASP A 155 -1.51 -7.73 -12.60
C ASP A 155 -1.27 -8.83 -11.56
N GLU A 156 -1.05 -8.45 -10.28
CA GLU A 156 -0.82 -9.37 -9.17
C GLU A 156 -1.83 -9.13 -8.04
N ARG A 157 -3.07 -9.57 -8.25
CA ARG A 157 -4.14 -9.49 -7.25
C ARG A 157 -4.29 -10.81 -6.48
N VAL A 158 -4.47 -10.70 -5.17
CA VAL A 158 -4.84 -11.79 -4.28
C VAL A 158 -6.25 -11.55 -3.79
N ASN A 159 -7.15 -12.49 -4.01
CA ASN A 159 -8.53 -12.38 -3.55
C ASN A 159 -8.62 -12.78 -2.07
N ILE A 160 -9.00 -11.84 -1.22
CA ILE A 160 -9.13 -12.03 0.23
C ILE A 160 -10.60 -11.91 0.63
N GLU A 161 -11.11 -12.89 1.37
CA GLU A 161 -12.45 -12.83 1.93
C GLU A 161 -12.46 -11.96 3.20
N LEU A 162 -13.27 -10.90 3.20
CA LEU A 162 -13.60 -10.11 4.37
C LEU A 162 -15.00 -10.50 4.85
N ASP A 163 -15.12 -10.92 6.12
CA ASP A 163 -16.38 -11.23 6.81
C ASP A 163 -16.47 -10.37 8.07
N GLY A 164 -17.46 -9.52 8.18
CA GLY A 164 -17.57 -8.59 9.29
C GLY A 164 -18.81 -7.72 9.21
N HIS A 165 -18.76 -6.58 9.89
CA HIS A 165 -19.81 -5.57 9.85
C HIS A 165 -19.32 -4.35 9.05
N THR A 166 -20.21 -3.83 8.21
CA THR A 166 -20.03 -2.53 7.59
C THR A 166 -20.14 -1.42 8.64
N LEU A 167 -19.76 -0.21 8.27
CA LEU A 167 -19.90 0.95 9.17
C LEU A 167 -21.37 1.28 9.53
N THR A 168 -22.32 0.83 8.72
CA THR A 168 -23.76 0.94 9.00
C THR A 168 -24.28 -0.18 9.91
N GLY A 169 -23.41 -1.10 10.33
CA GLY A 169 -23.74 -2.23 11.21
C GLY A 169 -24.32 -3.45 10.47
N GLU A 170 -24.42 -3.42 9.15
CA GLU A 170 -24.83 -4.56 8.35
C GLU A 170 -23.73 -5.63 8.31
N ARG A 171 -24.10 -6.90 8.58
CA ARG A 171 -23.16 -8.00 8.38
C ARG A 171 -23.01 -8.29 6.90
N ALA A 172 -21.79 -8.28 6.42
CA ALA A 172 -21.47 -8.55 5.04
C ALA A 172 -20.23 -9.45 4.90
N ARG A 173 -20.18 -10.17 3.79
CA ARG A 173 -19.04 -10.96 3.35
C ARG A 173 -18.74 -10.59 1.91
N ARG A 174 -17.49 -10.22 1.63
CA ARG A 174 -17.03 -9.85 0.27
C ARG A 174 -15.63 -10.38 0.03
N THR A 175 -15.40 -10.86 -1.18
CA THR A 175 -14.05 -11.12 -1.67
C THR A 175 -13.50 -9.83 -2.26
N VAL A 176 -12.40 -9.32 -1.71
CA VAL A 176 -11.77 -8.07 -2.16
C VAL A 176 -10.44 -8.38 -2.85
N PRO A 177 -10.17 -7.75 -4.02
CA PRO A 177 -8.88 -7.85 -4.66
C PRO A 177 -7.84 -7.02 -3.87
N VAL A 178 -6.78 -7.66 -3.44
CA VAL A 178 -5.69 -7.07 -2.67
C VAL A 178 -4.40 -7.16 -3.46
N CYS A 179 -3.58 -6.14 -3.41
CA CYS A 179 -2.26 -6.08 -4.04
C CYS A 179 -1.40 -7.27 -3.59
N GLY A 180 -0.82 -7.98 -4.55
CA GLY A 180 0.09 -9.09 -4.27
C GLY A 180 1.46 -8.63 -3.75
N PRO A 181 2.25 -9.55 -3.17
CA PRO A 181 3.44 -9.18 -2.42
C PRO A 181 4.54 -8.51 -3.26
N ALA A 182 4.75 -8.91 -4.51
CA ALA A 182 5.80 -8.30 -5.33
C ALA A 182 5.40 -6.91 -5.81
N ALA A 183 4.15 -6.71 -6.25
CA ALA A 183 3.63 -5.40 -6.56
C ALA A 183 3.65 -4.47 -5.32
N PHE A 184 3.31 -4.99 -4.14
CA PHE A 184 3.38 -4.24 -2.88
C PHE A 184 4.81 -3.77 -2.57
N VAL A 185 5.81 -4.64 -2.71
CA VAL A 185 7.22 -4.29 -2.49
C VAL A 185 7.67 -3.19 -3.45
N VAL A 186 7.29 -3.25 -4.73
CA VAL A 186 7.58 -2.19 -5.71
C VAL A 186 6.93 -0.87 -5.27
N LEU A 187 5.64 -0.88 -4.96
CA LEU A 187 4.92 0.34 -4.54
C LEU A 187 5.54 0.96 -3.29
N LYS A 188 5.94 0.15 -2.30
CA LYS A 188 6.58 0.63 -1.07
C LYS A 188 8.00 1.13 -1.30
N ALA A 189 8.77 0.50 -2.20
CA ALA A 189 10.10 0.99 -2.58
C ALA A 189 10.02 2.36 -3.27
N LEU A 190 9.07 2.54 -4.19
CA LEU A 190 8.83 3.82 -4.87
C LEU A 190 8.37 4.90 -3.87
N ALA A 191 7.41 4.58 -3.00
CA ALA A 191 6.90 5.50 -1.99
C ALA A 191 7.99 5.91 -0.98
N PHE A 192 8.80 4.96 -0.52
CA PHE A 192 9.92 5.25 0.37
C PHE A 192 10.98 6.13 -0.31
N GLY A 193 11.33 5.81 -1.56
CA GLY A 193 12.28 6.62 -2.34
C GLY A 193 11.83 8.06 -2.59
N ASP A 194 10.51 8.32 -2.64
CA ASP A 194 9.92 9.65 -2.85
C ASP A 194 9.82 10.46 -1.54
N ARG A 195 9.25 9.87 -0.50
CA ARG A 195 8.90 10.59 0.74
C ARG A 195 9.69 10.17 1.98
N GLY A 196 10.37 9.02 1.94
CA GLY A 196 11.19 8.52 3.03
C GLY A 196 10.45 8.17 4.32
N GLU A 197 9.15 7.86 4.27
CA GLU A 197 8.39 7.57 5.47
C GLU A 197 8.84 6.26 6.14
N PRO A 198 9.12 6.25 7.47
CA PRO A 198 9.62 5.08 8.18
C PRO A 198 8.70 3.85 8.03
N LYS A 199 7.37 4.07 8.02
CA LYS A 199 6.41 2.99 7.85
C LYS A 199 6.50 2.33 6.48
N ASP A 200 6.85 3.04 5.40
CA ASP A 200 6.98 2.42 4.07
C ASP A 200 8.14 1.43 4.04
N ALA A 201 9.27 1.77 4.66
CA ALA A 201 10.39 0.84 4.82
C ALA A 201 10.00 -0.36 5.70
N TYR A 202 9.33 -0.12 6.82
CA TYR A 202 8.86 -1.17 7.72
C TYR A 202 7.88 -2.13 7.01
N ASP A 203 6.85 -1.61 6.36
CA ASP A 203 5.82 -2.40 5.66
C ASP A 203 6.44 -3.28 4.57
N LEU A 204 7.40 -2.74 3.81
CA LEU A 204 8.16 -3.46 2.78
C LEU A 204 8.92 -4.65 3.39
N ILE A 205 9.68 -4.41 4.45
CA ILE A 205 10.46 -5.44 5.13
C ILE A 205 9.53 -6.48 5.75
N TYR A 206 8.45 -6.06 6.38
CA TYR A 206 7.45 -6.93 6.99
C TYR A 206 6.90 -7.94 5.96
N VAL A 207 6.45 -7.46 4.80
CA VAL A 207 5.95 -8.36 3.74
C VAL A 207 7.06 -9.26 3.20
N THR A 208 8.27 -8.73 2.98
CA THR A 208 9.40 -9.53 2.49
C THR A 208 9.77 -10.65 3.46
N ARG A 209 9.71 -10.40 4.78
CA ARG A 209 10.00 -11.35 5.84
C ARG A 209 8.94 -12.44 5.96
N HIS A 210 7.65 -12.07 5.94
CA HIS A 210 6.55 -12.97 6.34
C HIS A 210 5.88 -13.71 5.16
N ILE A 211 6.14 -13.32 3.92
CA ILE A 211 5.64 -14.06 2.76
C ILE A 211 6.34 -15.43 2.67
N SER A 212 5.56 -16.47 2.40
CA SER A 212 6.08 -17.81 2.19
C SER A 212 7.10 -17.84 1.03
N GLY A 213 8.32 -18.29 1.32
CA GLY A 213 9.44 -18.27 0.37
C GLY A 213 10.22 -16.94 0.35
N CYS A 214 9.83 -15.96 1.19
CA CYS A 214 10.55 -14.70 1.41
C CYS A 214 11.00 -14.01 0.12
N GLY A 215 12.20 -13.43 0.11
CA GLY A 215 12.76 -12.71 -1.02
C GLY A 215 12.81 -13.49 -2.34
N THR A 216 12.99 -14.82 -2.31
CA THR A 216 13.01 -15.64 -3.53
C THR A 216 11.64 -15.68 -4.23
N ALA A 217 10.56 -15.89 -3.48
CA ALA A 217 9.21 -15.92 -4.06
C ALA A 217 8.81 -14.54 -4.62
N ILE A 218 9.20 -13.46 -3.95
CA ILE A 218 9.00 -12.09 -4.44
C ILE A 218 9.81 -11.85 -5.72
N ALA A 219 11.07 -12.25 -5.76
CA ALA A 219 11.94 -12.09 -6.93
C ALA A 219 11.41 -12.82 -8.17
N GLU A 220 10.86 -14.02 -8.01
CA GLU A 220 10.24 -14.76 -9.12
C GLU A 220 9.01 -14.01 -9.70
N ARG A 221 8.19 -13.41 -8.83
CA ARG A 221 7.05 -12.60 -9.26
C ARG A 221 7.51 -11.28 -9.91
N LEU A 222 8.52 -10.62 -9.37
CA LEU A 222 9.13 -9.44 -9.98
C LEU A 222 9.67 -9.74 -11.38
N ARG A 223 10.20 -10.94 -11.61
CA ARG A 223 10.64 -11.37 -12.95
C ARG A 223 9.47 -11.44 -13.94
N LEU A 224 8.28 -11.84 -13.50
CA LEU A 224 7.08 -11.82 -14.35
C LEU A 224 6.63 -10.39 -14.62
N HIS A 225 6.58 -9.53 -13.61
CA HIS A 225 6.26 -8.12 -13.78
C HIS A 225 7.23 -7.39 -14.72
N ALA A 226 8.52 -7.69 -14.64
CA ALA A 226 9.53 -7.09 -15.50
C ALA A 226 9.36 -7.40 -16.99
N GLN A 227 8.55 -8.39 -17.37
CA GLN A 227 8.24 -8.68 -18.78
C GLN A 227 7.35 -7.57 -19.40
N LEU A 228 6.47 -6.97 -18.62
CA LEU A 228 5.54 -5.92 -19.07
C LEU A 228 5.93 -4.53 -18.54
N HIS A 229 6.55 -4.47 -17.37
CA HIS A 229 6.83 -3.24 -16.61
C HIS A 229 8.31 -3.12 -16.22
N ALA A 230 9.21 -3.39 -17.17
CA ALA A 230 10.65 -3.47 -16.91
C ALA A 230 11.23 -2.20 -16.26
N GLU A 231 10.80 -1.02 -16.70
CA GLU A 231 11.32 0.26 -16.20
C GLU A 231 10.96 0.51 -14.74
N ILE A 232 9.70 0.30 -14.37
CA ILE A 232 9.25 0.56 -13.00
C ILE A 232 9.82 -0.45 -12.00
N VAL A 233 9.95 -1.73 -12.40
CA VAL A 233 10.62 -2.76 -11.59
C VAL A 233 12.09 -2.42 -11.42
N ALA A 234 12.81 -2.05 -12.51
CA ALA A 234 14.22 -1.69 -12.44
C ALA A 234 14.44 -0.44 -11.55
N ARG A 235 13.55 0.55 -11.60
CA ARG A 235 13.57 1.73 -10.73
C ARG A 235 13.39 1.34 -9.27
N ALA A 236 12.42 0.50 -8.95
CA ALA A 236 12.20 0.03 -7.57
C ALA A 236 13.43 -0.72 -7.03
N LEU A 237 14.02 -1.62 -7.84
CA LEU A 237 15.24 -2.33 -7.46
C LEU A 237 16.43 -1.39 -7.25
N GLY A 238 16.57 -0.34 -8.08
CA GLY A 238 17.59 0.69 -7.90
C GLY A 238 17.43 1.46 -6.59
N LEU A 239 16.17 1.82 -6.24
CA LEU A 239 15.88 2.46 -4.95
C LEU A 239 16.20 1.55 -3.76
N LEU A 240 15.83 0.26 -3.84
CA LEU A 240 16.18 -0.71 -2.81
C LEU A 240 17.70 -0.85 -2.65
N HIS A 241 18.43 -0.90 -3.77
CA HIS A 241 19.89 -0.97 -3.73
C HIS A 241 20.52 0.29 -3.16
N ARG A 242 20.00 1.50 -3.46
CA ARG A 242 20.49 2.77 -2.94
C ARG A 242 20.23 2.92 -1.43
N ASP A 243 19.03 2.56 -1.00
CA ASP A 243 18.54 2.92 0.34
C ASP A 243 18.71 1.80 1.38
N PHE A 244 19.06 0.56 0.95
CA PHE A 244 19.18 -0.62 1.82
C PHE A 244 20.45 -1.43 1.57
N ALA A 245 21.51 -0.85 1.01
CA ALA A 245 22.77 -1.56 0.69
C ALA A 245 23.56 -1.98 1.94
N SER A 246 23.33 -1.32 3.08
CA SER A 246 23.97 -1.66 4.36
C SER A 246 22.99 -1.42 5.53
N PRO A 247 23.26 -2.03 6.72
CA PRO A 247 22.45 -1.77 7.92
C PRO A 247 22.42 -0.29 8.35
N GLU A 248 23.43 0.50 7.98
CA GLU A 248 23.58 1.90 8.32
C GLU A 248 22.77 2.81 7.38
N ASP A 249 22.29 2.30 6.25
CA ASP A 249 21.55 3.09 5.28
C ASP A 249 20.16 3.50 5.80
N ILE A 250 19.60 4.49 5.11
CA ILE A 250 18.35 5.15 5.53
C ILE A 250 17.17 4.20 5.66
N GLY A 251 17.06 3.18 4.79
CA GLY A 251 15.95 2.22 4.78
C GLY A 251 15.90 1.36 6.03
N PRO A 252 16.94 0.54 6.31
CA PRO A 252 17.02 -0.28 7.52
C PRO A 252 16.91 0.54 8.80
N ARG A 253 17.59 1.68 8.88
CA ARG A 253 17.54 2.57 10.05
C ARG A 253 16.16 3.13 10.33
N ARG A 254 15.42 3.54 9.30
CA ARG A 254 14.05 4.06 9.47
C ARG A 254 13.06 2.94 9.80
N ALA A 255 13.20 1.77 9.20
CA ALA A 255 12.37 0.63 9.54
C ALA A 255 12.57 0.19 11.00
N ALA A 256 13.84 0.08 11.44
CA ALA A 256 14.18 -0.22 12.83
C ALA A 256 13.62 0.84 13.81
N ALA A 257 13.82 2.12 13.53
CA ALA A 257 13.31 3.21 14.35
C ALA A 257 11.77 3.26 14.41
N PHE A 258 11.09 2.78 13.37
CA PHE A 258 9.63 2.63 13.41
C PHE A 258 9.20 1.48 14.32
N ALA A 259 9.89 0.34 14.26
CA ALA A 259 9.53 -0.90 14.96
C ALA A 259 9.93 -0.89 16.44
N ILE A 260 11.12 -0.39 16.75
CA ILE A 260 11.79 -0.52 18.05
C ILE A 260 11.72 0.79 18.81
N THR A 261 11.46 0.69 20.11
CA THR A 261 11.44 1.84 21.03
C THR A 261 12.62 1.85 21.99
N VAL A 262 13.46 0.79 21.95
CA VAL A 262 14.64 0.63 22.84
C VAL A 262 15.91 0.81 22.02
N ASP A 263 16.68 1.87 22.28
CA ASP A 263 17.88 2.24 21.52
C ASP A 263 18.92 1.08 21.40
N ALA A 264 19.02 0.24 22.43
CA ALA A 264 19.98 -0.88 22.44
C ALA A 264 19.68 -1.98 21.40
N GLU A 265 18.48 -2.02 20.85
CA GLU A 265 18.03 -3.04 19.88
C GLU A 265 18.00 -2.51 18.43
N LEU A 266 18.24 -1.20 18.23
CA LEU A 266 18.12 -0.57 16.92
C LEU A 266 19.14 -1.09 15.90
N ASP A 267 20.35 -1.40 16.30
CA ASP A 267 21.40 -1.89 15.41
C ASP A 267 21.10 -3.32 14.92
N ASP A 268 20.63 -4.18 15.81
CA ASP A 268 20.24 -5.55 15.47
C ASP A 268 19.01 -5.54 14.56
N ALA A 269 17.99 -4.72 14.87
CA ALA A 269 16.82 -4.59 14.04
C ALA A 269 17.13 -4.00 12.64
N ALA A 270 18.07 -3.07 12.54
CA ALA A 270 18.53 -2.54 11.25
C ALA A 270 19.32 -3.59 10.46
N ALA A 271 20.14 -4.42 11.12
CA ALA A 271 20.86 -5.50 10.47
C ALA A 271 19.89 -6.56 9.92
N ASP A 272 18.87 -6.95 10.68
CA ASP A 272 17.81 -7.86 10.21
C ASP A 272 17.05 -7.27 9.02
N ALA A 273 16.64 -6.02 9.11
CA ALA A 273 15.94 -5.30 8.05
C ALA A 273 16.76 -5.28 6.75
N HIS A 274 18.06 -4.98 6.84
CA HIS A 274 18.98 -5.06 5.70
C HIS A 274 19.05 -6.48 5.14
N GLY A 275 19.17 -7.51 5.98
CA GLY A 275 19.31 -8.89 5.57
C GLY A 275 18.17 -9.37 4.68
N PHE A 276 16.90 -9.04 5.01
CA PHE A 276 15.76 -9.42 4.19
C PHE A 276 15.76 -8.76 2.81
N VAL A 277 16.15 -7.48 2.72
CA VAL A 277 16.22 -6.78 1.43
C VAL A 277 17.43 -7.25 0.61
N ASP A 278 18.57 -7.50 1.23
CA ASP A 278 19.76 -8.06 0.56
C ASP A 278 19.49 -9.45 -0.03
N ASP A 279 18.78 -10.32 0.71
CA ASP A 279 18.35 -11.63 0.18
C ASP A 279 17.41 -11.48 -1.03
N LEU A 280 16.47 -10.53 -1.02
CA LEU A 280 15.64 -10.22 -2.15
C LEU A 280 16.47 -9.72 -3.35
N LEU A 281 17.38 -8.76 -3.13
CA LEU A 281 18.25 -8.21 -4.19
C LEU A 281 19.17 -9.27 -4.79
N ARG A 282 19.72 -10.16 -3.97
CA ARG A 282 20.51 -11.32 -4.45
C ARG A 282 19.66 -12.29 -5.28
N ALA A 283 18.41 -12.53 -4.87
CA ALA A 283 17.50 -13.39 -5.62
C ALA A 283 17.14 -12.76 -6.98
N THR A 284 16.83 -11.46 -7.04
CA THR A 284 16.57 -10.75 -8.29
C THR A 284 17.77 -10.74 -9.23
N ALA A 285 18.99 -10.54 -8.72
CA ALA A 285 20.22 -10.60 -9.50
C ALA A 285 20.46 -11.98 -10.11
N ARG A 286 20.21 -13.08 -9.35
CA ARG A 286 20.30 -14.46 -9.88
C ARG A 286 19.32 -14.72 -11.03
N LEU A 287 18.16 -14.04 -11.03
CA LEU A 287 17.15 -14.11 -12.09
C LEU A 287 17.43 -13.15 -13.26
N GLY A 288 18.54 -12.40 -13.22
CA GLY A 288 18.95 -11.48 -14.28
C GLY A 288 18.11 -10.20 -14.36
N LEU A 289 17.39 -9.84 -13.30
CA LEU A 289 16.65 -8.59 -13.25
C LEU A 289 17.64 -7.40 -13.21
N ARG A 290 17.36 -6.37 -14.02
CA ARG A 290 18.15 -5.15 -14.06
C ARG A 290 17.66 -4.16 -13.02
N GLN A 291 18.57 -3.38 -12.49
CA GLN A 291 18.32 -2.19 -11.71
C GLN A 291 18.75 -0.95 -12.50
N ILE A 292 18.17 0.19 -12.19
CA ILE A 292 18.59 1.49 -12.75
C ILE A 292 19.39 2.18 -11.65
N ASP A 293 20.55 2.70 -11.99
CA ASP A 293 21.34 3.57 -11.10
C ASP A 293 20.57 4.88 -10.89
N ILE A 294 20.30 5.22 -9.61
CA ILE A 294 19.46 6.34 -9.19
C ILE A 294 20.28 7.34 -8.37
#